data_a8dc698a82d599f4ce639d7953741bd9
#
_entry.id   a8dc698a82d599f4ce639d7953741bd9
#
_cell.length_a   1.000
_cell.length_b   1.000
_cell.length_c   1.000
_cell.angle_alpha   90.00
_cell.angle_beta   90.00
_cell.angle_gamma   90.00
#
_symmetry.space_group_name_H-M   'P 1'
#
loop_
_entity.id
_entity.type
_entity.pdbx_description
1 polymer ?
#
loop_
_entity_poly.entity_id
_entity_poly.type
_entity_poly.pdbx_seq_one_letter_code
_entity_poly.pdbx_strand_id
1 'polypeptide(L)'
;MAALFRRLLQVKAPNFRIHSKNVRFLSSEYFKNIRSAEEILSSSDDLVRPLFRQSGDVLTNSRTEYRTKLHYQGKIKGVILDWAGTVLDCGVYAPAVVFVEVFRNEGVPITMEEAREPMGAHKRVHIQKITEIEAVRRRWYEVNGCYPKEDDVKRMFENFVPMQLACLSKYSEMIDGAVETVSYLQKDMNLKIGSTTGFTSAMVDILKEEASAAGYIPDAIVAADEVPQARPFPYMVWLNCIRLDINPIQAVVKVDDTADGVREGLLAGCWSVGLARTGNYVALNQQEISELSADDYERRLQKSYTVLTNAGAHYVIDTINDLPPVIDDINRRLSAGEHP
;
A
#
# COMPACT_ATOMS: atom_id res chain seq x y z
N MET A 1 47.92 0.06 17.25
CA MET A 1 46.92 -1.04 17.08
C MET A 1 46.46 -1.63 18.40
N ALA A 2 47.33 -1.97 19.34
CA ALA A 2 46.91 -2.42 20.68
C ALA A 2 46.08 -1.42 21.49
N ALA A 3 46.23 -0.12 21.26
CA ALA A 3 45.45 0.94 21.92
C ALA A 3 44.03 1.06 21.37
N LEU A 4 43.78 0.70 20.10
CA LEU A 4 42.48 0.70 19.47
C LEU A 4 41.58 -0.46 19.97
N PHE A 5 42.23 -1.61 20.23
CA PHE A 5 41.55 -2.80 20.75
C PHE A 5 41.06 -2.63 22.22
N ARG A 6 41.83 -1.88 23.04
CA ARG A 6 41.40 -1.56 24.42
C ARG A 6 40.23 -0.55 24.50
N ARG A 7 40.04 0.28 23.48
CA ARG A 7 38.93 1.24 23.44
C ARG A 7 37.61 0.59 23.03
N LEU A 8 37.63 -0.47 22.25
CA LEU A 8 36.41 -1.20 21.83
C LEU A 8 35.80 -2.06 22.95
N LEU A 9 36.58 -2.39 24.00
CA LEU A 9 36.10 -3.15 25.16
C LEU A 9 35.53 -2.29 26.30
N GLN A 10 35.53 -0.96 26.19
CA GLN A 10 35.02 -0.02 27.21
C GLN A 10 33.67 0.63 26.89
N VAL A 11 32.95 0.18 25.89
CA VAL A 11 31.56 0.63 25.66
C VAL A 11 30.68 -0.10 26.69
N LYS A 12 30.26 0.63 27.74
CA LYS A 12 29.26 0.19 28.71
C LYS A 12 27.97 -0.14 27.98
N ALA A 13 27.63 -1.40 27.88
CA ALA A 13 26.30 -1.84 27.48
C ALA A 13 25.26 -1.50 28.56
N PRO A 14 24.07 -1.05 28.22
CA PRO A 14 22.98 -0.89 29.17
C PRO A 14 22.51 -2.25 29.67
N ASN A 15 22.15 -2.30 30.96
CA ASN A 15 21.76 -3.49 31.73
C ASN A 15 20.66 -4.32 31.06
N PHE A 16 21.02 -5.40 30.38
CA PHE A 16 20.13 -6.51 30.12
C PHE A 16 20.57 -7.71 30.98
N ARG A 17 19.72 -8.09 31.96
CA ARG A 17 19.88 -9.34 32.72
C ARG A 17 19.56 -10.51 31.79
N ILE A 18 20.57 -11.14 31.22
CA ILE A 18 20.43 -12.43 30.56
C ILE A 18 20.67 -13.53 31.59
N HIS A 19 19.70 -14.41 31.77
CA HIS A 19 19.79 -15.58 32.65
C HIS A 19 20.92 -16.51 32.17
N SER A 20 21.88 -16.74 33.07
CA SER A 20 23.19 -17.34 32.85
C SER A 20 23.16 -18.87 32.78
N LYS A 21 22.49 -19.50 31.84
CA LYS A 21 22.61 -20.97 31.71
C LYS A 21 23.16 -21.47 30.35
N ASN A 22 23.28 -20.63 29.34
CA ASN A 22 23.67 -21.08 27.99
C ASN A 22 24.91 -20.37 27.39
N VAL A 23 25.72 -19.66 28.17
CA VAL A 23 26.91 -18.92 27.67
C VAL A 23 28.24 -19.64 27.98
N ARG A 24 28.21 -20.88 28.47
CA ARG A 24 29.45 -21.58 28.91
C ARG A 24 30.26 -22.30 27.82
N PHE A 25 29.85 -22.27 26.55
CA PHE A 25 30.50 -23.08 25.51
C PHE A 25 31.30 -22.32 24.44
N LEU A 26 31.50 -21.03 24.56
CA LEU A 26 32.28 -20.26 23.57
C LEU A 26 33.58 -19.62 24.10
N SER A 27 34.00 -19.93 25.32
CA SER A 27 35.02 -19.10 25.96
C SER A 27 36.44 -19.66 26.05
N SER A 28 36.73 -20.93 25.82
CA SER A 28 38.10 -21.38 26.06
C SER A 28 38.78 -22.20 24.97
N GLU A 29 38.06 -22.96 24.18
CA GLU A 29 38.68 -23.78 23.13
C GLU A 29 38.75 -23.07 21.76
N TYR A 30 37.87 -22.14 21.46
CA TYR A 30 37.92 -21.39 20.20
C TYR A 30 39.11 -20.41 20.14
N PHE A 31 39.57 -19.91 21.30
CA PHE A 31 40.71 -19.00 21.35
C PHE A 31 42.08 -19.70 21.56
N LYS A 32 42.12 -20.98 21.89
CA LYS A 32 43.37 -21.72 22.07
C LYS A 32 44.08 -22.12 20.78
N ASN A 33 43.35 -22.09 19.66
CA ASN A 33 43.93 -22.41 18.34
C ASN A 33 44.10 -21.17 17.43
N ILE A 34 43.90 -19.95 17.95
CA ILE A 34 44.22 -18.74 17.20
C ILE A 34 45.70 -18.43 17.47
N ARG A 35 46.59 -18.89 16.59
CA ARG A 35 47.93 -18.32 16.42
C ARG A 35 47.77 -16.82 16.22
N SER A 36 48.71 -16.00 16.65
CA SER A 36 48.59 -14.54 16.80
C SER A 36 47.84 -13.85 15.66
N ALA A 37 47.13 -12.75 15.95
CA ALA A 37 46.38 -11.96 14.94
C ALA A 37 47.26 -11.55 13.73
N GLU A 38 48.59 -11.51 13.92
CA GLU A 38 49.58 -11.24 12.87
C GLU A 38 49.81 -12.43 11.93
N GLU A 39 49.74 -13.68 12.42
CA GLU A 39 49.81 -14.87 11.56
C GLU A 39 48.53 -15.08 10.73
N ILE A 40 47.38 -14.68 11.24
CA ILE A 40 46.10 -14.71 10.49
C ILE A 40 46.09 -13.64 9.39
N LEU A 41 46.68 -12.48 9.66
CA LEU A 41 46.78 -11.38 8.69
C LEU A 41 47.84 -11.61 7.62
N SER A 42 48.87 -12.44 7.90
CA SER A 42 49.98 -12.71 6.95
C SER A 42 49.76 -13.94 6.06
N SER A 43 48.88 -14.86 6.45
CA SER A 43 48.71 -16.14 5.72
C SER A 43 47.43 -16.27 4.92
N SER A 44 46.54 -15.26 4.88
CA SER A 44 45.26 -15.42 4.20
C SER A 44 44.66 -14.11 3.73
N ASP A 45 45.24 -13.54 2.71
CA ASP A 45 44.50 -12.57 1.88
C ASP A 45 43.16 -13.14 1.36
N ASP A 46 43.05 -14.47 1.28
CA ASP A 46 41.87 -15.17 0.75
C ASP A 46 40.78 -15.53 1.78
N LEU A 47 41.12 -15.64 3.09
CA LEU A 47 40.16 -16.03 4.12
C LEU A 47 39.49 -14.83 4.83
N VAL A 48 40.14 -13.67 4.84
CA VAL A 48 39.60 -12.44 5.49
C VAL A 48 38.81 -11.56 4.49
N ARG A 49 39.21 -11.58 3.22
CA ARG A 49 38.52 -10.85 2.13
C ARG A 49 37.04 -11.20 1.94
N PRO A 50 36.57 -12.45 2.15
CA PRO A 50 35.13 -12.74 2.01
C PRO A 50 34.26 -12.17 3.11
N LEU A 51 34.80 -11.77 4.26
CA LEU A 51 34.04 -11.33 5.42
C LEU A 51 33.75 -9.82 5.43
N PHE A 52 34.69 -9.03 4.92
CA PHE A 52 34.60 -7.58 4.94
C PHE A 52 35.12 -6.99 3.64
N ARG A 53 34.31 -6.15 3.04
CA ARG A 53 34.70 -5.36 1.88
C ARG A 53 34.84 -3.90 2.33
N GLN A 54 35.96 -3.28 2.03
CA GLN A 54 36.15 -1.86 2.26
C GLN A 54 35.68 -1.08 1.05
N SER A 55 34.76 -0.16 1.25
CA SER A 55 34.32 0.81 0.26
C SER A 55 34.43 2.20 0.88
N GLY A 56 35.46 2.95 0.52
CA GLY A 56 35.81 4.19 1.20
C GLY A 56 36.15 3.93 2.67
N ASP A 57 35.66 4.73 3.59
CA ASP A 57 35.89 4.63 5.04
C ASP A 57 34.91 3.68 5.77
N VAL A 58 34.04 2.97 5.04
CA VAL A 58 33.01 2.08 5.60
C VAL A 58 33.35 0.62 5.35
N LEU A 59 33.45 -0.15 6.44
CA LEU A 59 33.58 -1.62 6.38
C LEU A 59 32.17 -2.21 6.20
N THR A 60 31.93 -2.86 5.06
CA THR A 60 30.70 -3.59 4.78
C THR A 60 30.92 -5.09 4.89
N ASN A 61 29.99 -5.80 5.54
CA ASN A 61 30.01 -7.25 5.59
C ASN A 61 29.54 -7.82 4.25
N SER A 62 30.44 -8.40 3.46
CA SER A 62 30.15 -8.98 2.15
C SER A 62 29.11 -10.14 2.18
N ARG A 63 28.87 -10.72 3.37
CA ARG A 63 27.83 -11.77 3.55
C ARG A 63 26.44 -11.21 3.80
N THR A 64 26.26 -9.91 4.00
CA THR A 64 24.91 -9.30 4.17
C THR A 64 24.06 -9.47 2.93
N GLU A 65 24.65 -9.45 1.74
CA GLU A 65 23.94 -9.70 0.48
C GLU A 65 23.26 -11.07 0.43
N TYR A 66 23.87 -12.10 1.01
CA TYR A 66 23.27 -13.43 1.09
C TYR A 66 22.15 -13.53 2.13
N ARG A 67 22.19 -12.75 3.19
CA ARG A 67 21.13 -12.73 4.23
C ARG A 67 19.91 -11.94 3.81
N THR A 68 20.08 -10.88 3.04
CA THR A 68 18.97 -10.09 2.51
C THR A 68 18.23 -10.78 1.35
N LYS A 69 18.83 -11.82 0.76
CA LYS A 69 18.23 -12.67 -0.29
C LYS A 69 17.52 -13.91 0.25
N LEU A 70 17.13 -13.95 1.52
CA LEU A 70 16.19 -14.95 2.02
C LEU A 70 14.81 -14.65 1.41
N HIS A 71 14.54 -15.22 0.25
CA HIS A 71 13.26 -15.11 -0.41
C HIS A 71 12.22 -15.91 0.37
N TYR A 72 11.08 -15.27 0.61
CA TYR A 72 9.94 -15.97 1.17
C TYR A 72 9.38 -16.96 0.13
N GLN A 73 9.39 -18.24 0.46
CA GLN A 73 8.87 -19.32 -0.41
C GLN A 73 7.57 -19.94 0.14
N GLY A 74 6.95 -19.27 1.11
CA GLY A 74 5.65 -19.68 1.65
C GLY A 74 4.49 -19.22 0.76
N LYS A 75 3.28 -19.42 1.26
CA LYS A 75 2.04 -18.98 0.58
C LYS A 75 1.62 -17.60 1.03
N ILE A 76 0.76 -16.95 0.24
CA ILE A 76 0.03 -15.75 0.66
C ILE A 76 -0.73 -16.05 1.96
N LYS A 77 -0.71 -15.11 2.88
CA LYS A 77 -1.36 -15.17 4.20
C LYS A 77 -2.49 -14.15 4.35
N GLY A 78 -2.45 -13.09 3.56
CA GLY A 78 -3.49 -12.08 3.60
C GLY A 78 -3.60 -11.24 2.35
N VAL A 79 -4.78 -10.68 2.20
CA VAL A 79 -5.14 -9.74 1.13
C VAL A 79 -5.60 -8.45 1.76
N ILE A 80 -5.11 -7.32 1.25
CA ILE A 80 -5.50 -5.98 1.70
C ILE A 80 -6.22 -5.30 0.56
N LEU A 81 -7.52 -5.05 0.74
CA LEU A 81 -8.43 -4.51 -0.26
C LEU A 81 -8.64 -3.02 -0.05
N ASP A 82 -8.74 -2.26 -1.12
CA ASP A 82 -9.37 -0.95 -1.09
C ASP A 82 -10.91 -1.07 -0.96
N TRP A 83 -11.62 0.05 -0.80
CA TRP A 83 -13.07 0.09 -0.67
C TRP A 83 -13.76 0.50 -1.98
N ALA A 84 -13.81 1.79 -2.28
CA ALA A 84 -14.53 2.32 -3.43
C ALA A 84 -13.89 1.89 -4.75
N GLY A 85 -14.65 1.28 -5.64
CA GLY A 85 -14.14 0.73 -6.90
C GLY A 85 -13.52 -0.67 -6.79
N THR A 86 -13.27 -1.14 -5.55
CA THR A 86 -12.69 -2.45 -5.27
C THR A 86 -13.71 -3.43 -4.69
N VAL A 87 -14.43 -3.05 -3.62
CA VAL A 87 -15.43 -3.90 -2.97
C VAL A 87 -16.83 -3.28 -2.96
N LEU A 88 -16.93 -1.96 -3.04
CA LEU A 88 -18.19 -1.21 -3.13
C LEU A 88 -18.06 0.00 -4.05
N ASP A 89 -19.16 0.74 -4.31
CA ASP A 89 -19.18 1.96 -5.12
C ASP A 89 -18.54 1.76 -6.51
N CYS A 90 -19.12 0.89 -7.32
CA CYS A 90 -18.66 0.65 -8.69
C CYS A 90 -18.59 1.96 -9.47
N GLY A 91 -17.43 2.29 -10.04
CA GLY A 91 -17.17 3.55 -10.72
C GLY A 91 -16.73 4.69 -9.81
N VAL A 92 -16.62 4.48 -8.48
CA VAL A 92 -16.11 5.48 -7.51
C VAL A 92 -16.86 6.81 -7.56
N TYR A 93 -18.17 6.77 -7.37
CA TYR A 93 -19.03 7.96 -7.45
C TYR A 93 -19.06 8.79 -6.16
N ALA A 94 -19.09 8.14 -4.99
CA ALA A 94 -19.24 8.82 -3.70
C ALA A 94 -18.27 10.01 -3.52
N PRO A 95 -16.95 9.86 -3.68
CA PRO A 95 -16.04 11.00 -3.56
C PRO A 95 -16.10 11.95 -4.76
N ALA A 96 -16.29 11.44 -5.98
CA ALA A 96 -16.21 12.24 -7.19
C ALA A 96 -17.29 13.34 -7.23
N VAL A 97 -18.54 12.99 -6.92
CA VAL A 97 -19.65 13.95 -6.90
C VAL A 97 -19.47 15.03 -5.83
N VAL A 98 -18.89 14.68 -4.68
CA VAL A 98 -18.65 15.65 -3.60
C VAL A 98 -17.52 16.61 -3.97
N PHE A 99 -16.45 16.16 -4.62
CA PHE A 99 -15.42 17.07 -5.12
C PHE A 99 -16.00 18.09 -6.11
N VAL A 100 -16.81 17.65 -7.06
CA VAL A 100 -17.47 18.56 -8.01
C VAL A 100 -18.29 19.61 -7.27
N GLU A 101 -19.06 19.22 -6.26
CA GLU A 101 -19.92 20.13 -5.51
C GLU A 101 -19.10 21.10 -4.63
N VAL A 102 -18.05 20.63 -3.97
CA VAL A 102 -17.15 21.50 -3.16
C VAL A 102 -16.53 22.60 -4.01
N PHE A 103 -16.01 22.26 -5.20
CA PHE A 103 -15.46 23.25 -6.10
C PHE A 103 -16.53 24.18 -6.71
N ARG A 104 -17.74 23.67 -6.95
CA ARG A 104 -18.88 24.51 -7.37
C ARG A 104 -19.22 25.56 -6.32
N ASN A 105 -19.18 25.20 -5.04
CA ASN A 105 -19.45 26.10 -3.93
C ASN A 105 -18.40 27.23 -3.80
N GLU A 106 -17.18 26.98 -4.29
CA GLU A 106 -16.12 28.03 -4.42
C GLU A 106 -16.29 28.89 -5.70
N GLY A 107 -17.33 28.65 -6.52
CA GLY A 107 -17.52 29.31 -7.80
C GLY A 107 -16.57 28.84 -8.91
N VAL A 108 -15.83 27.76 -8.68
CA VAL A 108 -14.83 27.20 -9.61
C VAL A 108 -15.30 25.79 -10.05
N PRO A 109 -16.23 25.67 -11.00
CA PRO A 109 -16.73 24.36 -11.42
C PRO A 109 -15.62 23.52 -12.04
N ILE A 110 -15.58 22.23 -11.66
CA ILE A 110 -14.67 21.23 -12.21
C ILE A 110 -15.44 20.13 -12.92
N THR A 111 -14.81 19.42 -13.85
CA THR A 111 -15.39 18.25 -14.50
C THR A 111 -15.26 16.99 -13.63
N MET A 112 -15.99 15.93 -13.96
CA MET A 112 -15.85 14.63 -13.31
C MET A 112 -14.45 14.03 -13.55
N GLU A 113 -13.85 14.27 -14.71
CA GLU A 113 -12.51 13.84 -15.04
C GLU A 113 -11.48 14.53 -14.15
N GLU A 114 -11.58 15.86 -13.99
CA GLU A 114 -10.72 16.64 -13.09
C GLU A 114 -10.87 16.20 -11.63
N ALA A 115 -12.11 15.93 -11.20
CA ALA A 115 -12.40 15.41 -9.87
C ALA A 115 -11.78 14.03 -9.62
N ARG A 116 -11.64 13.19 -10.65
CA ARG A 116 -11.16 11.81 -10.57
C ARG A 116 -9.64 11.67 -10.73
N GLU A 117 -8.95 12.66 -11.29
CA GLU A 117 -7.53 12.57 -11.62
C GLU A 117 -6.65 12.17 -10.41
N PRO A 118 -6.78 12.80 -9.22
CA PRO A 118 -5.97 12.41 -8.05
C PRO A 118 -6.64 11.33 -7.18
N MET A 119 -7.57 10.50 -7.70
CA MET A 119 -8.28 9.51 -6.91
C MET A 119 -7.32 8.52 -6.22
N GLY A 120 -7.71 8.06 -5.03
CA GLY A 120 -6.89 7.18 -4.18
C GLY A 120 -6.14 7.91 -3.08
N ALA A 121 -5.80 9.19 -3.25
CA ALA A 121 -5.12 10.01 -2.24
C ALA A 121 -6.04 10.36 -1.04
N HIS A 122 -5.43 10.73 0.11
CA HIS A 122 -6.15 11.34 1.23
C HIS A 122 -6.93 12.57 0.75
N LYS A 123 -8.18 12.75 1.20
CA LYS A 123 -9.14 13.72 0.63
C LYS A 123 -8.65 15.18 0.63
N ARG A 124 -7.91 15.61 1.65
CA ARG A 124 -7.29 16.95 1.67
C ARG A 124 -6.21 17.10 0.59
N VAL A 125 -5.34 16.08 0.47
CA VAL A 125 -4.30 16.05 -0.58
C VAL A 125 -4.94 15.98 -1.96
N HIS A 126 -6.03 15.26 -2.10
CA HIS A 126 -6.82 15.17 -3.33
C HIS A 126 -7.33 16.55 -3.75
N ILE A 127 -7.97 17.31 -2.84
CA ILE A 127 -8.43 18.69 -3.10
C ILE A 127 -7.23 19.56 -3.53
N GLN A 128 -6.10 19.48 -2.84
CA GLN A 128 -4.90 20.21 -3.20
C GLN A 128 -4.46 19.88 -4.64
N LYS A 129 -4.34 18.61 -4.98
CA LYS A 129 -3.96 18.17 -6.33
C LYS A 129 -4.93 18.67 -7.40
N ILE A 130 -6.25 18.70 -7.14
CA ILE A 130 -7.23 19.29 -8.08
C ILE A 130 -6.93 20.79 -8.28
N THR A 131 -6.59 21.54 -7.22
CA THR A 131 -6.24 22.96 -7.36
C THR A 131 -4.95 23.20 -8.15
N GLU A 132 -4.08 22.19 -8.28
CA GLU A 132 -2.83 22.22 -9.03
C GLU A 132 -3.03 21.91 -10.54
N ILE A 133 -4.17 21.31 -10.93
CA ILE A 133 -4.52 21.09 -12.34
C ILE A 133 -4.59 22.45 -13.05
N GLU A 134 -3.80 22.63 -14.10
CA GLU A 134 -3.62 23.94 -14.77
C GLU A 134 -4.95 24.57 -15.20
N ALA A 135 -5.91 23.79 -15.73
CA ALA A 135 -7.22 24.31 -16.11
C ALA A 135 -8.03 24.78 -14.90
N VAL A 136 -7.99 24.06 -13.79
CA VAL A 136 -8.66 24.41 -12.54
C VAL A 136 -8.01 25.64 -11.90
N ARG A 137 -6.67 25.65 -11.85
CA ARG A 137 -5.87 26.75 -11.31
C ARG A 137 -6.14 28.06 -12.03
N ARG A 138 -6.30 28.03 -13.36
CA ARG A 138 -6.66 29.20 -14.19
C ARG A 138 -8.07 29.68 -13.86
N ARG A 139 -9.08 28.80 -13.84
CA ARG A 139 -10.46 29.13 -13.46
C ARG A 139 -10.54 29.72 -12.05
N TRP A 140 -9.76 29.16 -11.12
CA TRP A 140 -9.65 29.70 -9.76
C TRP A 140 -9.17 31.15 -9.75
N TYR A 141 -8.09 31.44 -10.50
CA TYR A 141 -7.57 32.81 -10.62
C TYR A 141 -8.57 33.79 -11.26
N GLU A 142 -9.30 33.37 -12.27
CA GLU A 142 -10.33 34.18 -12.94
C GLU A 142 -11.47 34.56 -11.98
N VAL A 143 -11.85 33.66 -11.06
CA VAL A 143 -12.91 33.90 -10.08
C VAL A 143 -12.41 34.69 -8.87
N ASN A 144 -11.25 34.36 -8.33
CA ASN A 144 -10.80 34.85 -7.03
C ASN A 144 -9.69 35.94 -7.12
N GLY A 145 -9.14 36.22 -8.31
CA GLY A 145 -8.05 37.18 -8.52
C GLY A 145 -6.69 36.73 -7.91
N CYS A 146 -6.60 35.55 -7.36
CA CYS A 146 -5.39 34.98 -6.79
C CYS A 146 -5.39 33.45 -6.98
N TYR A 147 -4.22 32.81 -6.85
CA TYR A 147 -4.11 31.35 -6.87
C TYR A 147 -4.59 30.72 -5.57
N PRO A 148 -5.05 29.44 -5.61
CA PRO A 148 -5.47 28.72 -4.41
C PRO A 148 -4.35 28.65 -3.38
N LYS A 149 -4.70 28.80 -2.09
CA LYS A 149 -3.78 28.77 -0.95
C LYS A 149 -4.14 27.61 -0.03
N GLU A 150 -3.28 27.30 0.91
CA GLU A 150 -3.46 26.27 1.92
C GLU A 150 -4.77 26.46 2.72
N ASP A 151 -5.12 27.71 3.05
CA ASP A 151 -6.37 28.01 3.76
C ASP A 151 -7.62 27.69 2.93
N ASP A 152 -7.54 27.83 1.60
CA ASP A 152 -8.62 27.48 0.69
C ASP A 152 -8.79 25.96 0.65
N VAL A 153 -7.70 25.21 0.53
CA VAL A 153 -7.70 23.73 0.59
C VAL A 153 -8.27 23.24 1.92
N LYS A 154 -7.87 23.87 3.03
CA LYS A 154 -8.38 23.54 4.36
C LYS A 154 -9.89 23.76 4.45
N ARG A 155 -10.37 24.93 4.03
CA ARG A 155 -11.80 25.27 4.01
C ARG A 155 -12.61 24.31 3.16
N MET A 156 -12.11 24.02 1.95
CA MET A 156 -12.76 23.04 1.06
C MET A 156 -12.82 21.65 1.68
N PHE A 157 -11.76 21.21 2.36
CA PHE A 157 -11.76 19.93 3.04
C PHE A 157 -12.73 19.89 4.24
N GLU A 158 -12.82 20.96 5.01
CA GLU A 158 -13.80 21.10 6.10
C GLU A 158 -15.25 21.04 5.58
N ASN A 159 -15.52 21.57 4.38
CA ASN A 159 -16.80 21.47 3.72
C ASN A 159 -17.04 20.08 3.09
N PHE A 160 -15.98 19.45 2.57
CA PHE A 160 -16.05 18.13 1.95
C PHE A 160 -16.54 17.04 2.91
N VAL A 161 -16.01 17.03 4.14
CA VAL A 161 -16.28 15.95 5.11
C VAL A 161 -17.78 15.77 5.40
N PRO A 162 -18.55 16.81 5.82
CA PRO A 162 -19.98 16.64 6.08
C PRO A 162 -20.79 16.29 4.82
N MET A 163 -20.41 16.81 3.65
CA MET A 163 -21.08 16.47 2.39
C MET A 163 -20.83 15.00 2.01
N GLN A 164 -19.60 14.52 2.20
CA GLN A 164 -19.27 13.12 1.95
C GLN A 164 -20.04 12.20 2.89
N LEU A 165 -20.06 12.48 4.19
CA LEU A 165 -20.81 11.71 5.18
C LEU A 165 -22.30 11.62 4.82
N ALA A 166 -22.90 12.72 4.35
CA ALA A 166 -24.32 12.75 3.97
C ALA A 166 -24.68 11.95 2.72
N CYS A 167 -23.71 11.64 1.86
CA CYS A 167 -23.96 10.91 0.62
C CYS A 167 -23.48 9.45 0.62
N LEU A 168 -22.63 9.04 1.57
CA LEU A 168 -21.96 7.72 1.56
C LEU A 168 -22.94 6.56 1.42
N SER A 169 -24.02 6.53 2.20
CA SER A 169 -25.01 5.44 2.15
C SER A 169 -25.71 5.27 0.78
N LYS A 170 -25.66 6.30 -0.09
CA LYS A 170 -26.20 6.18 -1.46
C LYS A 170 -25.25 5.43 -2.42
N TYR A 171 -24.00 5.27 -2.03
CA TYR A 171 -22.93 4.67 -2.82
C TYR A 171 -22.24 3.52 -2.07
N SER A 172 -22.98 2.87 -1.15
CA SER A 172 -22.48 1.73 -0.35
C SER A 172 -22.78 0.37 -0.99
N GLU A 173 -23.37 0.36 -2.20
CA GLU A 173 -23.67 -0.88 -2.91
C GLU A 173 -22.41 -1.69 -3.17
N MET A 174 -22.46 -2.97 -2.80
CA MET A 174 -21.36 -3.89 -3.00
C MET A 174 -21.15 -4.19 -4.47
N ILE A 175 -19.89 -4.28 -4.89
CA ILE A 175 -19.55 -4.73 -6.24
C ILE A 175 -19.88 -6.22 -6.37
N ASP A 176 -20.47 -6.59 -7.51
CA ASP A 176 -20.93 -7.97 -7.81
C ASP A 176 -19.80 -8.98 -7.57
N GLY A 177 -20.11 -9.96 -6.72
CA GLY A 177 -19.19 -11.05 -6.37
C GLY A 177 -18.11 -10.68 -5.34
N ALA A 178 -18.07 -9.43 -4.85
CA ALA A 178 -17.05 -9.03 -3.86
C ALA A 178 -17.23 -9.76 -2.53
N VAL A 179 -18.46 -9.88 -2.05
CA VAL A 179 -18.77 -10.59 -0.79
C VAL A 179 -18.43 -12.07 -0.89
N GLU A 180 -18.83 -12.72 -1.98
CA GLU A 180 -18.58 -14.13 -2.26
C GLU A 180 -17.08 -14.41 -2.38
N THR A 181 -16.36 -13.59 -3.12
CA THR A 181 -14.90 -13.71 -3.29
C THR A 181 -14.19 -13.56 -1.95
N VAL A 182 -14.51 -12.53 -1.17
CA VAL A 182 -13.89 -12.32 0.15
C VAL A 182 -14.21 -13.48 1.09
N SER A 183 -15.45 -13.95 1.12
CA SER A 183 -15.83 -15.14 1.90
C SER A 183 -15.03 -16.39 1.50
N TYR A 184 -14.83 -16.62 0.20
CA TYR A 184 -14.01 -17.70 -0.32
C TYR A 184 -12.54 -17.56 0.11
N LEU A 185 -11.96 -16.36 0.00
CA LEU A 185 -10.59 -16.09 0.43
C LEU A 185 -10.40 -16.36 1.92
N GLN A 186 -11.36 -15.96 2.76
CA GLN A 186 -11.30 -16.16 4.21
C GLN A 186 -11.51 -17.64 4.59
N LYS A 187 -12.53 -18.30 4.07
CA LYS A 187 -12.98 -19.61 4.53
C LYS A 187 -12.27 -20.78 3.82
N ASP A 188 -12.13 -20.69 2.51
CA ASP A 188 -11.61 -21.80 1.69
C ASP A 188 -10.09 -21.67 1.50
N MET A 189 -9.56 -20.45 1.30
CA MET A 189 -8.14 -20.22 1.18
C MET A 189 -7.46 -19.89 2.52
N ASN A 190 -8.24 -19.71 3.61
CA ASN A 190 -7.76 -19.38 4.97
C ASN A 190 -6.85 -18.14 5.00
N LEU A 191 -7.23 -17.10 4.25
CA LEU A 191 -6.50 -15.83 4.18
C LEU A 191 -7.12 -14.81 5.14
N LYS A 192 -6.27 -13.98 5.71
CA LYS A 192 -6.68 -12.79 6.45
C LYS A 192 -7.04 -11.66 5.49
N ILE A 193 -8.14 -10.97 5.76
CA ILE A 193 -8.58 -9.85 4.94
C ILE A 193 -8.40 -8.55 5.69
N GLY A 194 -7.49 -7.72 5.19
CA GLY A 194 -7.34 -6.34 5.62
C GLY A 194 -8.01 -5.37 4.65
N SER A 195 -8.16 -4.13 5.09
CA SER A 195 -8.70 -3.09 4.23
C SER A 195 -7.98 -1.77 4.45
N THR A 196 -7.73 -1.02 3.36
CA THR A 196 -7.22 0.36 3.40
C THR A 196 -8.14 1.27 2.61
N THR A 197 -8.24 2.53 2.98
CA THR A 197 -9.07 3.49 2.26
C THR A 197 -8.55 4.92 2.38
N GLY A 198 -8.81 5.73 1.36
CA GLY A 198 -8.60 7.18 1.42
C GLY A 198 -9.68 7.94 2.21
N PHE A 199 -10.69 7.26 2.74
CA PHE A 199 -11.68 7.81 3.64
C PHE A 199 -11.12 8.01 5.05
N THR A 200 -11.74 8.90 5.83
CA THR A 200 -11.46 9.06 7.25
C THR A 200 -12.18 8.00 8.08
N SER A 201 -11.76 7.80 9.32
CA SER A 201 -12.38 6.85 10.27
C SER A 201 -13.89 7.07 10.40
N ALA A 202 -14.34 8.34 10.49
CA ALA A 202 -15.77 8.67 10.57
C ALA A 202 -16.57 8.25 9.32
N MET A 203 -15.96 8.29 8.13
CA MET A 203 -16.58 7.81 6.89
C MET A 203 -16.61 6.28 6.86
N VAL A 204 -15.54 5.65 7.33
CA VAL A 204 -15.44 4.18 7.42
C VAL A 204 -16.49 3.61 8.37
N ASP A 205 -16.77 4.27 9.50
CA ASP A 205 -17.77 3.80 10.47
C ASP A 205 -19.17 3.66 9.83
N ILE A 206 -19.55 4.60 8.96
CA ILE A 206 -20.83 4.52 8.21
C ILE A 206 -20.79 3.37 7.20
N LEU A 207 -19.76 3.32 6.36
CA LEU A 207 -19.67 2.30 5.30
C LEU A 207 -19.51 0.89 5.88
N LYS A 208 -18.85 0.73 7.02
CA LYS A 208 -18.68 -0.55 7.70
C LYS A 208 -19.99 -1.17 8.15
N GLU A 209 -20.95 -0.37 8.61
CA GLU A 209 -22.27 -0.86 8.99
C GLU A 209 -23.00 -1.42 7.76
N GLU A 210 -23.05 -0.66 6.67
CA GLU A 210 -23.66 -1.04 5.41
C GLU A 210 -23.00 -2.29 4.80
N ALA A 211 -21.67 -2.29 4.71
CA ALA A 211 -20.89 -3.39 4.17
C ALA A 211 -21.04 -4.67 5.01
N SER A 212 -21.08 -4.55 6.34
CA SER A 212 -21.32 -5.69 7.24
C SER A 212 -22.72 -6.26 7.08
N ALA A 213 -23.72 -5.41 6.91
CA ALA A 213 -25.08 -5.85 6.62
C ALA A 213 -25.19 -6.60 5.29
N ALA A 214 -24.37 -6.24 4.31
CA ALA A 214 -24.26 -6.94 3.03
C ALA A 214 -23.38 -8.22 3.08
N GLY A 215 -22.70 -8.49 4.21
CA GLY A 215 -21.86 -9.67 4.42
C GLY A 215 -20.34 -9.44 4.20
N TYR A 216 -19.89 -8.22 3.92
CA TYR A 216 -18.46 -7.89 3.83
C TYR A 216 -17.90 -7.53 5.21
N ILE A 217 -17.10 -8.43 5.78
CA ILE A 217 -16.52 -8.27 7.11
C ILE A 217 -15.00 -8.55 7.05
N PRO A 218 -14.17 -7.52 6.78
CA PRO A 218 -12.72 -7.68 6.82
C PRO A 218 -12.21 -7.85 8.26
N ASP A 219 -11.10 -8.58 8.44
CA ASP A 219 -10.49 -8.85 9.75
C ASP A 219 -9.82 -7.60 10.35
N ALA A 220 -9.42 -6.65 9.51
CA ALA A 220 -8.90 -5.35 9.92
C ALA A 220 -9.21 -4.26 8.89
N ILE A 221 -9.40 -3.03 9.37
CA ILE A 221 -9.61 -1.84 8.54
C ILE A 221 -8.65 -0.76 9.01
N VAL A 222 -8.04 -0.05 8.06
CA VAL A 222 -7.20 1.13 8.34
C VAL A 222 -7.66 2.29 7.45
N ALA A 223 -8.12 3.36 8.09
CA ALA A 223 -8.51 4.60 7.44
C ALA A 223 -7.31 5.54 7.22
N ALA A 224 -7.46 6.50 6.32
CA ALA A 224 -6.38 7.42 5.94
C ALA A 224 -5.89 8.33 7.08
N ASP A 225 -6.74 8.63 8.06
CA ASP A 225 -6.43 9.47 9.22
C ASP A 225 -5.84 8.70 10.43
N GLU A 226 -5.71 7.39 10.32
CA GLU A 226 -5.06 6.56 11.34
C GLU A 226 -3.53 6.50 11.20
N VAL A 227 -2.99 7.02 10.12
CA VAL A 227 -1.56 6.98 9.81
C VAL A 227 -1.01 8.38 9.53
N PRO A 228 0.30 8.63 9.75
CA PRO A 228 0.90 9.94 9.52
C PRO A 228 0.76 10.44 8.08
N GLN A 229 0.81 9.54 7.11
CA GLN A 229 0.66 9.82 5.68
C GLN A 229 -0.06 8.64 5.02
N ALA A 230 -1.18 8.93 4.35
CA ALA A 230 -1.89 7.95 3.55
C ALA A 230 -1.22 7.75 2.17
N ARG A 231 -1.92 7.08 1.25
CA ARG A 231 -1.43 6.78 -0.10
C ARG A 231 -0.74 7.95 -0.79
N PRO A 232 0.34 7.70 -1.50
CA PRO A 232 0.91 6.39 -1.86
C PRO A 232 1.86 5.77 -0.80
N PHE A 233 1.98 6.37 0.41
CA PHE A 233 2.84 5.85 1.47
C PHE A 233 2.31 4.51 2.02
N PRO A 234 3.19 3.57 2.41
CA PRO A 234 2.83 2.18 2.71
C PRO A 234 2.24 1.97 4.11
N TYR A 235 2.01 3.02 4.88
CA TYR A 235 1.73 2.93 6.32
C TYR A 235 0.43 2.19 6.63
N MET A 236 -0.63 2.36 5.82
CA MET A 236 -1.89 1.65 6.05
C MET A 236 -1.76 0.15 5.78
N VAL A 237 -0.97 -0.25 4.77
CA VAL A 237 -0.65 -1.67 4.51
C VAL A 237 0.13 -2.26 5.67
N TRP A 238 1.18 -1.58 6.14
CA TRP A 238 1.97 -2.05 7.28
C TRP A 238 1.15 -2.14 8.57
N LEU A 239 0.28 -1.16 8.82
CA LEU A 239 -0.60 -1.19 10.00
C LEU A 239 -1.62 -2.35 9.93
N ASN A 240 -2.16 -2.65 8.74
CA ASN A 240 -2.96 -3.86 8.53
C ASN A 240 -2.16 -5.14 8.84
N CYS A 241 -0.91 -5.24 8.35
CA CYS A 241 -0.06 -6.40 8.62
C CYS A 241 0.18 -6.58 10.12
N ILE A 242 0.37 -5.48 10.87
CA ILE A 242 0.52 -5.52 12.33
C ILE A 242 -0.78 -5.99 13.00
N ARG A 243 -1.94 -5.43 12.64
CA ARG A 243 -3.25 -5.81 13.20
C ARG A 243 -3.63 -7.25 12.92
N LEU A 244 -3.23 -7.75 11.75
CA LEU A 244 -3.53 -9.10 11.28
C LEU A 244 -2.47 -10.14 11.68
N ASP A 245 -1.37 -9.71 12.31
CA ASP A 245 -0.21 -10.56 12.60
C ASP A 245 0.29 -11.31 11.35
N ILE A 246 0.54 -10.56 10.26
CA ILE A 246 1.06 -11.10 9.00
C ILE A 246 2.53 -10.71 8.82
N ASN A 247 3.37 -11.71 8.70
CA ASN A 247 4.79 -11.58 8.41
C ASN A 247 5.26 -12.82 7.61
N PRO A 248 6.10 -12.66 6.57
CA PRO A 248 6.69 -11.41 6.06
C PRO A 248 5.73 -10.66 5.11
N ILE A 249 6.09 -9.44 4.74
CA ILE A 249 5.28 -8.58 3.84
C ILE A 249 5.08 -9.20 2.44
N GLN A 250 6.02 -10.03 1.97
CA GLN A 250 5.90 -10.77 0.71
C GLN A 250 4.74 -11.78 0.69
N ALA A 251 4.19 -12.10 1.87
CA ALA A 251 3.01 -12.95 2.02
C ALA A 251 1.69 -12.18 1.88
N VAL A 252 1.71 -10.95 1.40
CA VAL A 252 0.56 -10.05 1.30
C VAL A 252 0.30 -9.65 -0.14
N VAL A 253 -0.98 -9.57 -0.51
CA VAL A 253 -1.46 -8.99 -1.76
C VAL A 253 -2.24 -7.72 -1.45
N LYS A 254 -1.87 -6.59 -2.05
CA LYS A 254 -2.67 -5.35 -2.06
C LYS A 254 -3.48 -5.29 -3.34
N VAL A 255 -4.76 -5.01 -3.22
CA VAL A 255 -5.69 -4.87 -4.36
C VAL A 255 -6.30 -3.48 -4.34
N ASP A 256 -6.27 -2.80 -5.47
CA ASP A 256 -6.73 -1.41 -5.58
C ASP A 256 -7.10 -1.07 -7.03
N ASP A 257 -8.01 -0.14 -7.23
CA ASP A 257 -8.42 0.35 -8.55
C ASP A 257 -7.71 1.64 -8.98
N THR A 258 -6.81 2.18 -8.14
CA THR A 258 -6.11 3.45 -8.37
C THR A 258 -4.60 3.29 -8.47
N ALA A 259 -3.95 4.19 -9.23
CA ALA A 259 -2.50 4.22 -9.32
C ALA A 259 -1.82 4.45 -7.95
N ASP A 260 -2.39 5.31 -7.11
CA ASP A 260 -1.83 5.58 -5.77
C ASP A 260 -1.97 4.37 -4.83
N GLY A 261 -3.05 3.59 -4.95
CA GLY A 261 -3.21 2.35 -4.19
C GLY A 261 -2.32 1.21 -4.67
N VAL A 262 -2.10 1.11 -5.99
CA VAL A 262 -1.09 0.18 -6.54
C VAL A 262 0.30 0.52 -6.01
N ARG A 263 0.68 1.81 -6.04
CA ARG A 263 1.97 2.28 -5.50
C ARG A 263 2.11 2.05 -3.99
N GLU A 264 1.01 2.19 -3.22
CA GLU A 264 0.98 1.86 -1.79
C GLU A 264 1.45 0.42 -1.56
N GLY A 265 0.93 -0.55 -2.34
CA GLY A 265 1.33 -1.94 -2.27
C GLY A 265 2.80 -2.16 -2.65
N LEU A 266 3.26 -1.54 -3.73
CA LEU A 266 4.66 -1.62 -4.18
C LEU A 266 5.62 -1.04 -3.14
N LEU A 267 5.30 0.13 -2.59
CA LEU A 267 6.12 0.78 -1.57
C LEU A 267 6.09 0.02 -0.24
N ALA A 268 5.02 -0.72 0.04
CA ALA A 268 4.97 -1.61 1.18
C ALA A 268 5.87 -2.83 1.02
N GLY A 269 6.21 -3.23 -0.21
CA GLY A 269 6.99 -4.42 -0.53
C GLY A 269 6.14 -5.68 -0.64
N CYS A 270 4.85 -5.56 -0.98
CA CYS A 270 3.94 -6.68 -1.20
C CYS A 270 3.51 -6.79 -2.67
N TRP A 271 2.85 -7.89 -3.03
CA TRP A 271 2.25 -8.06 -4.35
C TRP A 271 1.13 -7.04 -4.55
N SER A 272 1.10 -6.38 -5.70
CA SER A 272 0.10 -5.36 -6.01
C SER A 272 -0.71 -5.74 -7.24
N VAL A 273 -2.04 -5.71 -7.10
CA VAL A 273 -3.02 -6.09 -8.13
C VAL A 273 -3.92 -4.90 -8.40
N GLY A 274 -4.06 -4.52 -9.67
CA GLY A 274 -4.96 -3.47 -10.12
C GLY A 274 -6.31 -4.02 -10.54
N LEU A 275 -7.43 -3.34 -10.20
CA LEU A 275 -8.78 -3.65 -10.70
C LEU A 275 -9.15 -2.68 -11.80
N ALA A 276 -9.37 -3.18 -13.02
CA ALA A 276 -9.58 -2.33 -14.18
C ALA A 276 -11.02 -1.91 -14.39
N ARG A 277 -11.99 -2.83 -14.23
CA ARG A 277 -13.36 -2.65 -14.69
C ARG A 277 -14.24 -1.84 -13.76
N THR A 278 -14.16 -2.10 -12.46
CA THR A 278 -15.07 -1.54 -11.45
C THR A 278 -14.60 -0.21 -10.88
N GLY A 279 -13.39 0.21 -11.26
CA GLY A 279 -12.68 1.29 -10.62
C GLY A 279 -12.82 2.67 -11.27
N ASN A 280 -11.99 3.56 -10.76
CA ASN A 280 -11.97 4.99 -11.06
C ASN A 280 -11.75 5.35 -12.55
N TYR A 281 -11.04 4.50 -13.31
CA TYR A 281 -10.67 4.87 -14.68
C TYR A 281 -11.70 4.49 -15.73
N VAL A 282 -12.50 3.43 -15.51
CA VAL A 282 -13.72 3.16 -16.27
C VAL A 282 -14.77 4.18 -15.86
N ALA A 283 -14.91 4.46 -14.58
CA ALA A 283 -15.72 5.54 -14.01
C ALA A 283 -17.21 5.43 -14.35
N LEU A 284 -17.72 4.21 -14.41
CA LEU A 284 -19.13 3.88 -14.73
C LEU A 284 -19.64 2.85 -13.73
N ASN A 285 -20.91 3.00 -13.34
CA ASN A 285 -21.61 1.98 -12.59
C ASN A 285 -22.05 0.82 -13.50
N GLN A 286 -22.57 -0.25 -12.88
CA GLN A 286 -22.98 -1.45 -13.60
C GLN A 286 -24.04 -1.19 -14.67
N GLN A 287 -25.01 -0.32 -14.39
CA GLN A 287 -26.05 0.03 -15.35
C GLN A 287 -25.48 0.80 -16.53
N GLU A 288 -24.67 1.83 -16.29
CA GLU A 288 -24.04 2.64 -17.33
C GLU A 288 -23.12 1.80 -18.23
N ILE A 289 -22.41 0.81 -17.66
CA ILE A 289 -21.61 -0.15 -18.45
C ILE A 289 -22.51 -0.93 -19.42
N SER A 290 -23.69 -1.34 -18.97
CA SER A 290 -24.61 -2.11 -19.82
C SER A 290 -25.24 -1.30 -20.96
N GLU A 291 -25.31 0.02 -20.81
CA GLU A 291 -25.89 0.96 -21.78
C GLU A 291 -24.84 1.54 -22.75
N LEU A 292 -23.54 1.35 -22.45
CA LEU A 292 -22.46 1.93 -23.25
C LEU A 292 -22.21 1.10 -24.52
N SER A 293 -21.74 1.78 -25.58
CA SER A 293 -21.26 1.07 -26.77
C SER A 293 -20.03 0.20 -26.44
N ALA A 294 -19.90 -0.95 -27.11
CA ALA A 294 -18.75 -1.84 -26.91
C ALA A 294 -17.40 -1.12 -27.13
N ASP A 295 -17.31 -0.26 -28.15
CA ASP A 295 -16.10 0.49 -28.48
C ASP A 295 -15.74 1.53 -27.40
N ASP A 296 -16.72 2.20 -26.83
CA ASP A 296 -16.50 3.19 -25.76
C ASP A 296 -16.10 2.49 -24.45
N TYR A 297 -16.73 1.36 -24.16
CA TYR A 297 -16.38 0.56 -23.00
C TYR A 297 -14.95 0.03 -23.13
N GLU A 298 -14.59 -0.59 -24.23
CA GLU A 298 -13.26 -1.13 -24.48
C GLU A 298 -12.19 -0.03 -24.37
N ARG A 299 -12.44 1.16 -24.90
CA ARG A 299 -11.51 2.31 -24.79
C ARG A 299 -11.27 2.73 -23.35
N ARG A 300 -12.32 2.77 -22.52
CA ARG A 300 -12.20 3.08 -21.07
C ARG A 300 -11.47 1.98 -20.33
N LEU A 301 -11.80 0.74 -20.61
CA LEU A 301 -11.16 -0.42 -20.00
C LEU A 301 -9.67 -0.46 -20.34
N GLN A 302 -9.31 -0.25 -21.60
CA GLN A 302 -7.91 -0.19 -22.06
C GLN A 302 -7.13 0.96 -21.39
N LYS A 303 -7.77 2.11 -21.19
CA LYS A 303 -7.19 3.22 -20.40
C LYS A 303 -6.90 2.78 -18.96
N SER A 304 -7.83 2.09 -18.32
CA SER A 304 -7.69 1.58 -16.96
C SER A 304 -6.51 0.61 -16.85
N TYR A 305 -6.44 -0.39 -17.74
CA TYR A 305 -5.33 -1.33 -17.82
C TYR A 305 -3.99 -0.62 -17.99
N THR A 306 -3.92 0.36 -18.89
CA THR A 306 -2.70 1.14 -19.16
C THR A 306 -2.23 1.90 -17.94
N VAL A 307 -3.14 2.58 -17.23
CA VAL A 307 -2.79 3.38 -16.04
C VAL A 307 -2.31 2.48 -14.90
N LEU A 308 -3.01 1.39 -14.62
CA LEU A 308 -2.65 0.46 -13.54
C LEU A 308 -1.34 -0.29 -13.83
N THR A 309 -1.13 -0.70 -15.08
CA THR A 309 0.15 -1.30 -15.51
C THR A 309 1.31 -0.30 -15.38
N ASN A 310 1.13 0.94 -15.81
CA ASN A 310 2.14 1.99 -15.71
C ASN A 310 2.41 2.40 -14.25
N ALA A 311 1.45 2.20 -13.34
CA ALA A 311 1.66 2.38 -11.90
C ALA A 311 2.57 1.30 -11.31
N GLY A 312 2.82 0.19 -12.03
CA GLY A 312 3.69 -0.91 -11.66
C GLY A 312 2.95 -2.11 -11.06
N ALA A 313 1.64 -2.25 -11.25
CA ALA A 313 0.90 -3.42 -10.75
C ALA A 313 1.53 -4.72 -11.28
N HIS A 314 1.71 -5.70 -10.40
CA HIS A 314 2.20 -7.03 -10.78
C HIS A 314 1.17 -7.80 -11.61
N TYR A 315 -0.12 -7.53 -11.38
CA TYR A 315 -1.25 -8.04 -12.12
C TYR A 315 -2.29 -6.94 -12.29
N VAL A 316 -2.99 -6.95 -13.40
CA VAL A 316 -4.22 -6.15 -13.61
C VAL A 316 -5.31 -7.12 -14.04
N ILE A 317 -6.42 -7.11 -13.32
CA ILE A 317 -7.58 -7.98 -13.55
C ILE A 317 -8.84 -7.14 -13.72
N ASP A 318 -9.90 -7.72 -14.29
CA ASP A 318 -11.14 -6.98 -14.52
C ASP A 318 -11.85 -6.66 -13.20
N THR A 319 -12.11 -7.67 -12.40
CA THR A 319 -12.89 -7.57 -11.17
C THR A 319 -12.24 -8.34 -10.02
N ILE A 320 -12.70 -8.14 -8.80
CA ILE A 320 -12.24 -8.89 -7.64
C ILE A 320 -12.49 -10.40 -7.79
N ASN A 321 -13.46 -10.81 -8.60
CA ASN A 321 -13.79 -12.22 -8.85
C ASN A 321 -12.64 -12.99 -9.51
N ASP A 322 -11.75 -12.27 -10.21
CA ASP A 322 -10.60 -12.84 -10.89
C ASP A 322 -9.36 -12.96 -9.96
N LEU A 323 -9.50 -12.57 -8.70
CA LEU A 323 -8.38 -12.57 -7.74
C LEU A 323 -7.92 -13.98 -7.30
N PRO A 324 -8.78 -14.98 -7.06
CA PRO A 324 -8.33 -16.30 -6.59
C PRO A 324 -7.28 -16.95 -7.49
N PRO A 325 -7.43 -17.04 -8.82
CA PRO A 325 -6.38 -17.59 -9.69
C PRO A 325 -5.08 -16.77 -9.68
N VAL A 326 -5.15 -15.47 -9.45
CA VAL A 326 -3.94 -14.62 -9.29
C VAL A 326 -3.18 -15.00 -8.01
N ILE A 327 -3.89 -15.24 -6.89
CA ILE A 327 -3.28 -15.69 -5.64
C ILE A 327 -2.59 -17.06 -5.84
N ASP A 328 -3.20 -17.97 -6.58
CA ASP A 328 -2.59 -19.27 -6.90
C ASP A 328 -1.33 -19.11 -7.75
N ASP A 329 -1.33 -18.18 -8.70
CA ASP A 329 -0.15 -17.87 -9.50
C ASP A 329 0.96 -17.24 -8.64
N ILE A 330 0.63 -16.30 -7.78
CA ILE A 330 1.59 -15.70 -6.82
C ILE A 330 2.18 -16.78 -5.92
N ASN A 331 1.38 -17.73 -5.43
CA ASN A 331 1.87 -18.83 -4.61
C ASN A 331 2.86 -19.74 -5.37
N ARG A 332 2.64 -19.98 -6.66
CA ARG A 332 3.61 -20.69 -7.53
C ARG A 332 4.90 -19.90 -7.70
N ARG A 333 4.80 -18.59 -7.94
CA ARG A 333 5.97 -17.69 -8.09
C ARG A 333 6.78 -17.60 -6.80
N LEU A 334 6.13 -17.46 -5.66
CA LEU A 334 6.79 -17.49 -4.34
C LEU A 334 7.53 -18.80 -4.10
N SER A 335 6.92 -19.95 -4.45
CA SER A 335 7.56 -21.27 -4.30
C SER A 335 8.78 -21.42 -5.22
N ALA A 336 8.80 -20.74 -6.35
CA ALA A 336 9.94 -20.65 -7.28
C ALA A 336 11.03 -19.67 -6.82
N GLY A 337 10.80 -18.94 -5.70
CA GLY A 337 11.74 -17.94 -5.16
C GLY A 337 11.60 -16.56 -5.78
N GLU A 338 10.53 -16.30 -6.52
CA GLU A 338 10.19 -14.95 -6.98
C GLU A 338 9.62 -14.12 -5.81
N HIS A 339 9.70 -12.79 -5.92
CA HIS A 339 9.22 -11.86 -4.89
C HIS A 339 8.63 -10.61 -5.55
N PRO A 340 7.76 -9.86 -4.84
CA PRO A 340 7.19 -8.62 -5.34
C PRO A 340 8.21 -7.52 -5.58
#